data_d1db7a981ba8b5683a5eb52d0a4321bd
#
_entry.id   d1db7a981ba8b5683a5eb52d0a4321bd
#
_cell.length_a   1.000
_cell.length_b   1.000
_cell.length_c   1.000
_cell.angle_alpha   90.00
_cell.angle_beta   90.00
_cell.angle_gamma   90.00
#
_symmetry.space_group_name_H-M   'P 1'
#
loop_
_entity.id
_entity.type
_entity.pdbx_description
1 polymer ?
#
loop_
_entity_poly.entity_id
_entity_poly.type
_entity_poly.pdbx_seq_one_letter_code
_entity_poly.pdbx_strand_id
1 'polypeptide(L)'
;MLKRTLAALILALVPLVSAQTIVDVAVEADDFDTLVTAVQAADLAGVLSSDGPFTVFAPTDAAFAKIPGETLNAILADTELLTSILTYHVVAGQVGSDQVVDLRSAETVQGESLTITVDDGGVRVNDANVIATDVAASNGVIHVIDTVLLPPSVTAAQTDSIVLPISALNDSGVSGTVTLDRFLGGTLVTLSLQGTPSGGVHPAHFHAGDCTAPGSVVIPLNPVDGTSGLSVTEVDAPIEAILEGNHLVMVHLSPEEISTFVACGEVGAGAPGL
;
A
#
# COMPACT_ATOMS: atom_id res chain seq x y z
N MET A 1 -40.35 9.65 -74.57
CA MET A 1 -39.02 9.24 -74.10
C MET A 1 -38.87 9.66 -72.63
N LEU A 2 -39.08 8.75 -71.76
CA LEU A 2 -39.07 9.04 -70.27
C LEU A 2 -37.70 8.73 -69.75
N LYS A 3 -36.90 9.76 -69.40
CA LYS A 3 -35.57 9.59 -68.72
C LYS A 3 -35.79 9.25 -67.23
N ARG A 4 -35.55 8.00 -66.85
CA ARG A 4 -35.46 7.56 -65.49
C ARG A 4 -34.08 7.94 -64.93
N THR A 5 -34.01 8.95 -64.11
CA THR A 5 -32.83 9.26 -63.24
C THR A 5 -32.79 8.33 -62.10
N LEU A 6 -31.78 7.43 -62.04
CA LEU A 6 -31.46 6.58 -60.89
C LEU A 6 -30.71 7.42 -59.90
N ALA A 7 -31.34 7.75 -58.79
CA ALA A 7 -30.64 8.36 -57.65
C ALA A 7 -29.92 7.25 -56.88
N ALA A 8 -28.60 7.25 -56.94
CA ALA A 8 -27.76 6.36 -56.11
C ALA A 8 -27.78 6.85 -54.66
N LEU A 9 -28.41 6.10 -53.78
CA LEU A 9 -28.36 6.31 -52.35
C LEU A 9 -26.98 5.86 -51.86
N ILE A 10 -26.07 6.80 -51.61
CA ILE A 10 -24.80 6.54 -50.96
C ILE A 10 -25.09 6.39 -49.47
N LEU A 11 -25.14 5.16 -48.96
CA LEU A 11 -25.18 4.83 -47.57
C LEU A 11 -23.79 5.10 -46.97
N ALA A 12 -23.61 6.25 -46.33
CA ALA A 12 -22.39 6.56 -45.60
C ALA A 12 -22.26 5.57 -44.46
N LEU A 13 -21.28 4.67 -44.53
CA LEU A 13 -20.88 3.79 -43.45
C LEU A 13 -20.21 4.69 -42.42
N VAL A 14 -20.95 5.13 -41.39
CA VAL A 14 -20.38 5.77 -40.19
C VAL A 14 -19.70 4.66 -39.42
N PRO A 15 -18.37 4.71 -39.22
CA PRO A 15 -17.73 3.73 -38.36
C PRO A 15 -18.37 3.84 -36.97
N LEU A 16 -18.91 2.76 -36.45
CA LEU A 16 -19.26 2.61 -35.04
C LEU A 16 -17.94 2.66 -34.25
N VAL A 17 -17.57 3.83 -33.78
CA VAL A 17 -16.57 3.94 -32.73
C VAL A 17 -17.21 3.27 -31.52
N SER A 18 -16.74 2.08 -31.18
CA SER A 18 -17.12 1.43 -29.94
C SER A 18 -16.70 2.38 -28.79
N ALA A 19 -17.64 2.78 -27.98
CA ALA A 19 -17.34 3.62 -26.83
C ALA A 19 -16.50 2.79 -25.86
N GLN A 20 -15.29 3.26 -25.52
CA GLN A 20 -14.34 2.57 -24.66
C GLN A 20 -14.86 2.51 -23.24
N THR A 21 -14.83 1.32 -22.64
CA THR A 21 -15.12 1.13 -21.22
C THR A 21 -13.95 1.60 -20.36
N ILE A 22 -14.15 1.67 -19.04
CA ILE A 22 -13.08 2.00 -18.07
C ILE A 22 -11.87 1.06 -18.26
N VAL A 23 -12.13 -0.23 -18.48
CA VAL A 23 -11.07 -1.23 -18.71
C VAL A 23 -10.34 -0.96 -20.03
N ASP A 24 -11.05 -0.65 -21.11
CA ASP A 24 -10.43 -0.34 -22.39
C ASP A 24 -9.52 0.90 -22.30
N VAL A 25 -9.99 1.95 -21.60
CA VAL A 25 -9.21 3.17 -21.36
C VAL A 25 -7.94 2.86 -20.54
N ALA A 26 -8.05 2.04 -19.51
CA ALA A 26 -6.89 1.65 -18.68
C ALA A 26 -5.88 0.80 -19.48
N VAL A 27 -6.36 -0.11 -20.32
CA VAL A 27 -5.49 -0.97 -21.17
C VAL A 27 -4.75 -0.17 -22.24
N GLU A 28 -5.36 0.91 -22.77
CA GLU A 28 -4.74 1.74 -23.81
C GLU A 28 -3.77 2.80 -23.24
N ALA A 29 -3.82 3.07 -21.94
CA ALA A 29 -2.95 4.04 -21.28
C ALA A 29 -1.65 3.38 -20.80
N ASP A 30 -0.51 4.04 -21.05
CA ASP A 30 0.83 3.52 -20.76
C ASP A 30 1.18 3.46 -19.23
N ASP A 31 0.32 4.01 -18.35
CA ASP A 31 0.60 4.20 -16.92
C ASP A 31 -0.19 3.27 -15.98
N PHE A 32 -0.91 2.24 -16.50
CA PHE A 32 -1.80 1.37 -15.71
C PHE A 32 -1.54 -0.13 -15.91
N ASP A 33 -0.37 -0.53 -16.35
CA ASP A 33 -0.04 -1.94 -16.62
C ASP A 33 -0.23 -2.83 -15.38
N THR A 34 0.21 -2.34 -14.22
CA THR A 34 0.06 -3.04 -12.93
C THR A 34 -1.41 -3.13 -12.52
N LEU A 35 -2.19 -2.04 -12.66
CA LEU A 35 -3.62 -2.03 -12.36
C LEU A 35 -4.38 -3.02 -13.25
N VAL A 36 -4.11 -3.03 -14.56
CA VAL A 36 -4.73 -3.95 -15.51
C VAL A 36 -4.42 -5.40 -15.15
N THR A 37 -3.16 -5.69 -14.80
CA THR A 37 -2.74 -7.02 -14.34
C THR A 37 -3.49 -7.43 -13.06
N ALA A 38 -3.62 -6.53 -12.10
CA ALA A 38 -4.34 -6.75 -10.86
C ALA A 38 -5.84 -7.02 -11.09
N VAL A 39 -6.49 -6.22 -11.94
CA VAL A 39 -7.91 -6.38 -12.32
C VAL A 39 -8.16 -7.72 -13.01
N GLN A 40 -7.22 -8.17 -13.85
CA GLN A 40 -7.30 -9.48 -14.50
C GLN A 40 -7.09 -10.62 -13.49
N ALA A 41 -6.14 -10.51 -12.58
CA ALA A 41 -5.86 -11.51 -11.54
C ALA A 41 -7.06 -11.69 -10.58
N ALA A 42 -7.81 -10.62 -10.31
CA ALA A 42 -9.02 -10.64 -9.50
C ALA A 42 -10.30 -11.04 -10.25
N ASP A 43 -10.22 -11.32 -11.56
CA ASP A 43 -11.38 -11.59 -12.45
C ASP A 43 -12.44 -10.46 -12.45
N LEU A 44 -12.02 -9.21 -12.22
CA LEU A 44 -12.90 -8.04 -12.15
C LEU A 44 -13.08 -7.32 -13.50
N ALA A 45 -12.33 -7.69 -14.54
CA ALA A 45 -12.39 -7.03 -15.83
C ALA A 45 -13.80 -7.05 -16.44
N GLY A 46 -14.53 -8.18 -16.33
CA GLY A 46 -15.91 -8.30 -16.79
C GLY A 46 -16.89 -7.41 -16.02
N VAL A 47 -16.70 -7.27 -14.73
CA VAL A 47 -17.55 -6.42 -13.87
C VAL A 47 -17.31 -4.94 -14.20
N LEU A 48 -16.06 -4.51 -14.33
CA LEU A 48 -15.70 -3.13 -14.65
C LEU A 48 -15.95 -2.73 -16.10
N SER A 49 -16.18 -3.69 -16.98
CA SER A 49 -16.62 -3.48 -18.37
C SER A 49 -18.16 -3.51 -18.51
N SER A 50 -18.91 -3.81 -17.44
CA SER A 50 -20.37 -3.86 -17.48
C SER A 50 -21.02 -2.48 -17.54
N ASP A 51 -22.36 -2.46 -17.67
CA ASP A 51 -23.15 -1.24 -17.68
C ASP A 51 -23.02 -0.51 -16.33
N GLY A 52 -22.24 0.59 -16.31
CA GLY A 52 -22.08 1.44 -15.14
C GLY A 52 -23.34 2.23 -14.79
N PRO A 53 -23.22 3.48 -14.34
CA PRO A 53 -21.98 4.24 -14.27
C PRO A 53 -21.11 3.89 -13.07
N PHE A 54 -19.79 3.99 -13.24
CA PHE A 54 -18.79 3.84 -12.19
C PHE A 54 -17.89 5.08 -12.11
N THR A 55 -17.35 5.32 -10.92
CA THR A 55 -16.21 6.21 -10.71
C THR A 55 -15.06 5.37 -10.22
N VAL A 56 -13.94 5.38 -10.92
CA VAL A 56 -12.75 4.61 -10.57
C VAL A 56 -11.62 5.55 -10.20
N PHE A 57 -11.06 5.38 -9.01
CA PHE A 57 -9.82 6.00 -8.60
C PHE A 57 -8.67 5.07 -9.02
N ALA A 58 -8.03 5.38 -10.15
CA ALA A 58 -7.04 4.51 -10.77
C ALA A 58 -5.62 4.87 -10.33
N PRO A 59 -4.92 4.01 -9.55
CA PRO A 59 -3.53 4.21 -9.20
C PRO A 59 -2.63 3.94 -10.41
N THR A 60 -1.63 4.80 -10.61
CA THR A 60 -0.61 4.63 -11.64
C THR A 60 0.38 3.52 -11.29
N ASP A 61 1.19 3.07 -12.25
CA ASP A 61 2.30 2.15 -11.98
C ASP A 61 3.29 2.73 -10.97
N ALA A 62 3.50 4.04 -10.99
CA ALA A 62 4.30 4.74 -9.98
C ALA A 62 3.66 4.69 -8.57
N ALA A 63 2.33 4.64 -8.47
CA ALA A 63 1.62 4.43 -7.20
C ALA A 63 1.85 3.02 -6.65
N PHE A 64 1.78 2.00 -7.51
CA PHE A 64 2.09 0.62 -7.14
C PHE A 64 3.57 0.43 -6.78
N ALA A 65 4.48 1.14 -7.44
CA ALA A 65 5.91 1.09 -7.13
C ALA A 65 6.28 1.64 -5.73
N LYS A 66 5.36 2.34 -5.07
CA LYS A 66 5.51 2.72 -3.65
C LYS A 66 5.30 1.54 -2.70
N ILE A 67 4.63 0.48 -3.14
CA ILE A 67 4.43 -0.75 -2.37
C ILE A 67 5.68 -1.62 -2.53
N PRO A 68 6.28 -2.13 -1.44
CA PRO A 68 7.38 -3.09 -1.54
C PRO A 68 7.04 -4.27 -2.44
N GLY A 69 8.01 -4.71 -3.25
CA GLY A 69 7.74 -5.70 -4.30
C GLY A 69 7.20 -7.04 -3.80
N GLU A 70 7.70 -7.52 -2.66
CA GLU A 70 7.20 -8.77 -2.06
C GLU A 70 5.79 -8.60 -1.51
N THR A 71 5.49 -7.45 -0.91
CA THR A 71 4.15 -7.09 -0.46
C THR A 71 3.16 -7.04 -1.62
N LEU A 72 3.54 -6.40 -2.72
CA LEU A 72 2.71 -6.36 -3.93
C LEU A 72 2.46 -7.77 -4.47
N ASN A 73 3.49 -8.62 -4.51
CA ASN A 73 3.36 -10.02 -4.93
C ASN A 73 2.41 -10.81 -4.00
N ALA A 74 2.48 -10.59 -2.69
CA ALA A 74 1.59 -11.21 -1.72
C ALA A 74 0.13 -10.78 -1.93
N ILE A 75 -0.11 -9.48 -2.16
CA ILE A 75 -1.46 -8.96 -2.49
C ILE A 75 -1.98 -9.59 -3.79
N LEU A 76 -1.16 -9.67 -4.83
CA LEU A 76 -1.54 -10.26 -6.12
C LEU A 76 -1.82 -11.76 -6.03
N ALA A 77 -1.20 -12.46 -5.08
CA ALA A 77 -1.41 -13.89 -4.83
C ALA A 77 -2.68 -14.18 -4.00
N ASP A 78 -3.14 -13.23 -3.21
CA ASP A 78 -4.36 -13.34 -2.40
C ASP A 78 -5.54 -12.69 -3.14
N THR A 79 -6.33 -13.49 -3.84
CA THR A 79 -7.46 -13.02 -4.67
C THR A 79 -8.54 -12.33 -3.84
N GLU A 80 -8.77 -12.73 -2.59
CA GLU A 80 -9.78 -12.12 -1.72
C GLU A 80 -9.34 -10.72 -1.29
N LEU A 81 -8.10 -10.59 -0.81
CA LEU A 81 -7.49 -9.32 -0.47
C LEU A 81 -7.42 -8.38 -1.68
N LEU A 82 -6.95 -8.88 -2.82
CA LEU A 82 -6.85 -8.12 -4.06
C LEU A 82 -8.22 -7.60 -4.52
N THR A 83 -9.26 -8.44 -4.47
CA THR A 83 -10.64 -8.06 -4.80
C THR A 83 -11.15 -6.96 -3.85
N SER A 84 -10.88 -7.08 -2.56
CA SER A 84 -11.24 -6.08 -1.55
C SER A 84 -10.57 -4.74 -1.85
N ILE A 85 -9.27 -4.73 -2.12
CA ILE A 85 -8.51 -3.52 -2.46
C ILE A 85 -9.04 -2.90 -3.76
N LEU A 86 -9.20 -3.68 -4.83
CA LEU A 86 -9.66 -3.16 -6.13
C LEU A 86 -11.09 -2.61 -6.08
N THR A 87 -12.01 -3.27 -5.38
CA THR A 87 -13.39 -2.80 -5.22
C THR A 87 -13.49 -1.58 -4.30
N TYR A 88 -12.51 -1.35 -3.42
CA TYR A 88 -12.38 -0.13 -2.64
C TYR A 88 -11.97 1.08 -3.50
N HIS A 89 -11.37 0.89 -4.67
CA HIS A 89 -11.08 1.95 -5.64
C HIS A 89 -12.28 2.34 -6.50
N VAL A 90 -13.42 1.66 -6.37
CA VAL A 90 -14.59 1.84 -7.23
C VAL A 90 -15.78 2.37 -6.43
N VAL A 91 -16.37 3.45 -6.91
CA VAL A 91 -17.61 4.03 -6.38
C VAL A 91 -18.72 3.80 -7.42
N ALA A 92 -19.89 3.35 -6.97
CA ALA A 92 -21.06 3.25 -7.82
C ALA A 92 -21.59 4.65 -8.16
N GLY A 93 -21.91 4.87 -9.43
CA GLY A 93 -22.32 6.19 -9.93
C GLY A 93 -21.18 6.95 -10.62
N GLN A 94 -21.54 7.96 -11.39
CA GLN A 94 -20.58 8.85 -12.04
C GLN A 94 -20.45 10.14 -11.23
N VAL A 95 -19.32 10.33 -10.60
CA VAL A 95 -18.97 11.51 -9.79
C VAL A 95 -17.82 12.23 -10.50
N GLY A 96 -18.13 13.33 -11.16
CA GLY A 96 -17.14 14.21 -11.80
C GLY A 96 -16.40 15.07 -10.78
N SER A 97 -15.32 15.71 -11.22
CA SER A 97 -14.46 16.55 -10.37
C SER A 97 -15.24 17.73 -9.74
N ASP A 98 -16.23 18.24 -10.43
CA ASP A 98 -17.14 19.30 -9.95
C ASP A 98 -18.00 18.84 -8.74
N GLN A 99 -18.33 17.55 -8.69
CA GLN A 99 -19.10 16.94 -7.60
C GLN A 99 -18.19 16.44 -6.48
N VAL A 100 -17.01 15.87 -6.81
CA VAL A 100 -16.04 15.36 -5.84
C VAL A 100 -15.65 16.44 -4.83
N VAL A 101 -15.48 17.70 -5.25
CA VAL A 101 -15.08 18.82 -4.36
C VAL A 101 -16.14 19.18 -3.32
N ASP A 102 -17.40 18.82 -3.54
CA ASP A 102 -18.49 19.02 -2.60
C ASP A 102 -18.70 17.83 -1.64
N LEU A 103 -18.11 16.68 -1.94
CA LEU A 103 -18.19 15.47 -1.12
C LEU A 103 -17.11 15.47 -0.05
N ARG A 104 -17.46 14.97 1.14
CA ARG A 104 -16.49 14.66 2.20
C ARG A 104 -16.17 13.18 2.30
N SER A 105 -17.04 12.35 1.76
CA SER A 105 -16.87 10.90 1.71
C SER A 105 -17.68 10.29 0.57
N ALA A 106 -17.26 9.13 0.08
CA ALA A 106 -17.98 8.33 -0.89
C ALA A 106 -17.92 6.85 -0.49
N GLU A 107 -19.07 6.17 -0.52
CA GLU A 107 -19.13 4.72 -0.28
C GLU A 107 -18.63 3.97 -1.52
N THR A 108 -17.75 3.02 -1.31
CA THR A 108 -17.17 2.21 -2.38
C THR A 108 -17.99 0.96 -2.66
N VAL A 109 -17.70 0.28 -3.77
CA VAL A 109 -18.30 -1.03 -4.09
C VAL A 109 -17.89 -2.10 -3.07
N GLN A 110 -16.74 -1.93 -2.43
CA GLN A 110 -16.28 -2.80 -1.35
C GLN A 110 -17.13 -2.66 -0.08
N GLY A 111 -17.78 -1.49 0.14
CA GLY A 111 -18.68 -1.20 1.26
C GLY A 111 -18.14 -0.23 2.29
N GLU A 112 -16.83 0.02 2.33
CA GLU A 112 -16.23 1.03 3.18
C GLU A 112 -16.13 2.38 2.45
N SER A 113 -16.07 3.49 3.22
CA SER A 113 -16.08 4.82 2.64
C SER A 113 -14.68 5.39 2.43
N LEU A 114 -14.50 6.08 1.31
CA LEU A 114 -13.37 6.96 1.06
C LEU A 114 -13.60 8.30 1.75
N THR A 115 -12.54 8.90 2.28
CA THR A 115 -12.54 10.29 2.76
C THR A 115 -12.03 11.20 1.65
N ILE A 116 -12.75 12.29 1.36
CA ILE A 116 -12.38 13.26 0.34
C ILE A 116 -12.00 14.57 1.02
N THR A 117 -10.83 15.07 0.72
CA THR A 117 -10.31 16.34 1.25
C THR A 117 -9.93 17.25 0.08
N VAL A 118 -10.32 18.51 0.17
CA VAL A 118 -9.94 19.54 -0.80
C VAL A 118 -9.19 20.64 -0.06
N ASP A 119 -7.96 20.88 -0.47
CA ASP A 119 -7.10 21.91 0.10
C ASP A 119 -6.35 22.68 -1.01
N ASP A 120 -5.43 23.55 -0.63
CA ASP A 120 -4.64 24.35 -1.58
C ASP A 120 -3.73 23.48 -2.48
N GLY A 121 -3.53 22.23 -2.14
CA GLY A 121 -2.76 21.24 -2.93
C GLY A 121 -3.61 20.48 -3.95
N GLY A 122 -4.93 20.59 -3.89
CA GLY A 122 -5.87 19.91 -4.78
C GLY A 122 -6.84 18.97 -4.07
N VAL A 123 -7.29 17.95 -4.79
CA VAL A 123 -8.20 16.93 -4.26
C VAL A 123 -7.37 15.73 -3.78
N ARG A 124 -7.68 15.26 -2.58
CA ARG A 124 -7.12 14.01 -2.02
C ARG A 124 -8.26 13.05 -1.68
N VAL A 125 -7.97 11.77 -1.90
CA VAL A 125 -8.84 10.66 -1.52
C VAL A 125 -8.07 9.79 -0.55
N ASN A 126 -8.50 9.75 0.71
CA ASN A 126 -7.71 9.26 1.84
C ASN A 126 -6.34 9.99 1.88
N ASP A 127 -5.25 9.25 1.70
CA ASP A 127 -3.87 9.76 1.63
C ASP A 127 -3.35 9.98 0.20
N ALA A 128 -4.10 9.52 -0.83
CA ALA A 128 -3.73 9.65 -2.23
C ALA A 128 -4.07 11.04 -2.80
N ASN A 129 -3.17 11.63 -3.59
CA ASN A 129 -3.47 12.81 -4.36
C ASN A 129 -4.13 12.43 -5.69
N VAL A 130 -5.18 13.15 -6.08
CA VAL A 130 -5.76 13.04 -7.41
C VAL A 130 -4.92 13.87 -8.37
N ILE A 131 -4.22 13.20 -9.30
CA ILE A 131 -3.27 13.83 -10.22
C ILE A 131 -3.85 14.10 -11.62
N ALA A 132 -4.96 13.45 -11.97
CA ALA A 132 -5.77 13.77 -13.14
C ALA A 132 -7.23 13.40 -12.86
N THR A 133 -8.15 14.22 -13.38
CA THR A 133 -9.59 14.06 -13.17
C THR A 133 -10.32 13.87 -14.49
N ASP A 134 -11.54 13.32 -14.41
CA ASP A 134 -12.53 13.30 -15.48
C ASP A 134 -12.06 12.62 -16.78
N VAL A 135 -11.23 11.57 -16.69
CA VAL A 135 -10.94 10.72 -17.85
C VAL A 135 -12.22 9.93 -18.16
N ALA A 136 -12.83 10.28 -19.29
CA ALA A 136 -14.15 9.77 -19.66
C ALA A 136 -14.08 8.34 -20.21
N ALA A 137 -15.01 7.49 -19.77
CA ALA A 137 -15.28 6.18 -20.32
C ALA A 137 -16.78 6.02 -20.63
N SER A 138 -17.15 5.08 -21.46
CA SER A 138 -18.55 4.84 -21.84
C SER A 138 -19.44 4.40 -20.70
N ASN A 139 -18.85 3.77 -19.70
CA ASN A 139 -19.53 3.25 -18.51
C ASN A 139 -19.09 3.93 -17.20
N GLY A 140 -18.47 5.12 -17.27
CA GLY A 140 -18.10 5.89 -16.06
C GLY A 140 -17.03 6.93 -16.27
N VAL A 141 -16.33 7.25 -15.19
CA VAL A 141 -15.25 8.23 -15.13
C VAL A 141 -14.07 7.68 -14.34
N ILE A 142 -12.86 8.04 -14.73
CA ILE A 142 -11.63 7.66 -14.03
C ILE A 142 -10.99 8.93 -13.45
N HIS A 143 -10.59 8.87 -12.18
CA HIS A 143 -9.71 9.83 -11.52
C HIS A 143 -8.39 9.13 -11.22
N VAL A 144 -7.31 9.69 -11.73
CA VAL A 144 -5.96 9.10 -11.57
C VAL A 144 -5.38 9.53 -10.23
N ILE A 145 -4.84 8.58 -9.48
CA ILE A 145 -4.26 8.80 -8.15
C ILE A 145 -2.81 8.33 -8.08
N ASP A 146 -2.04 8.97 -7.21
CA ASP A 146 -0.60 8.72 -7.03
C ASP A 146 -0.27 7.68 -5.95
N THR A 147 -1.28 7.11 -5.29
CA THR A 147 -1.12 6.13 -4.20
C THR A 147 -2.25 5.12 -4.24
N VAL A 148 -1.97 3.85 -3.98
CA VAL A 148 -2.97 2.77 -3.90
C VAL A 148 -3.80 2.96 -2.63
N LEU A 149 -5.13 2.93 -2.75
CA LEU A 149 -6.05 3.05 -1.61
C LEU A 149 -6.19 1.70 -0.91
N LEU A 150 -6.04 1.70 0.40
CA LEU A 150 -6.25 0.50 1.22
C LEU A 150 -7.52 0.66 2.05
N PRO A 151 -8.43 -0.34 2.03
CA PRO A 151 -9.59 -0.32 2.89
C PRO A 151 -9.21 -0.27 4.37
N PRO A 152 -9.92 0.49 5.24
CA PRO A 152 -9.72 0.44 6.68
C PRO A 152 -9.74 -0.97 7.26
N SER A 153 -10.58 -1.87 6.77
CA SER A 153 -10.61 -3.28 7.19
C SER A 153 -9.30 -4.01 6.89
N VAL A 154 -8.66 -3.72 5.76
CA VAL A 154 -7.35 -4.29 5.41
C VAL A 154 -6.26 -3.72 6.30
N THR A 155 -6.29 -2.41 6.59
CA THR A 155 -5.33 -1.78 7.49
C THR A 155 -5.60 -2.09 8.96
N ALA A 156 -6.87 -2.27 9.37
CA ALA A 156 -7.28 -2.62 10.73
C ALA A 156 -7.12 -4.12 11.07
N ALA A 157 -7.29 -5.02 10.10
CA ALA A 157 -6.98 -6.44 10.28
C ALA A 157 -5.49 -6.71 10.55
N GLN A 158 -4.66 -5.67 10.39
CA GLN A 158 -3.24 -5.67 10.70
C GLN A 158 -2.95 -5.26 12.15
N THR A 159 -3.96 -5.10 13.01
CA THR A 159 -3.83 -4.60 14.39
C THR A 159 -3.48 -5.69 15.43
N ASP A 160 -3.03 -6.85 15.05
CA ASP A 160 -2.32 -7.74 15.97
C ASP A 160 -0.89 -7.21 16.17
N SER A 161 -0.81 -6.07 16.87
CA SER A 161 0.47 -5.51 17.33
C SER A 161 1.06 -6.40 18.40
N ILE A 162 2.25 -6.92 18.14
CA ILE A 162 3.04 -7.61 19.16
C ILE A 162 4.07 -6.63 19.68
N VAL A 163 3.98 -6.31 20.97
CA VAL A 163 4.90 -5.38 21.62
C VAL A 163 5.81 -6.17 22.58
N LEU A 164 7.11 -6.16 22.29
CA LEU A 164 8.10 -6.87 23.07
C LEU A 164 9.11 -5.89 23.69
N PRO A 165 9.61 -6.17 24.90
CA PRO A 165 10.54 -5.30 25.58
C PRO A 165 11.95 -5.36 24.96
N ILE A 166 12.61 -4.22 24.95
CA ILE A 166 14.04 -4.07 24.68
C ILE A 166 14.71 -3.60 25.96
N SER A 167 15.72 -4.33 26.40
CA SER A 167 16.46 -4.08 27.64
C SER A 167 17.86 -3.52 27.35
N ALA A 168 18.33 -2.69 28.28
CA ALA A 168 19.68 -2.13 28.20
C ALA A 168 20.76 -3.22 28.28
N LEU A 169 21.80 -3.08 27.48
CA LEU A 169 23.04 -3.86 27.57
C LEU A 169 24.21 -2.97 28.00
N ASN A 170 25.19 -3.55 28.64
CA ASN A 170 26.47 -2.89 29.00
C ASN A 170 26.30 -1.56 29.73
N ASP A 171 25.33 -1.49 30.64
CA ASP A 171 25.00 -0.28 31.43
C ASP A 171 24.73 0.97 30.58
N SER A 172 24.29 0.79 29.34
CA SER A 172 24.00 1.86 28.36
C SER A 172 22.85 2.79 28.81
N GLY A 173 21.89 2.24 29.59
CA GLY A 173 20.64 2.92 29.90
C GLY A 173 19.61 2.95 28.74
N VAL A 174 19.94 2.40 27.58
CA VAL A 174 19.03 2.36 26.42
C VAL A 174 18.05 1.23 26.57
N SER A 175 16.74 1.54 26.61
CA SER A 175 15.68 0.54 26.73
C SER A 175 14.39 1.02 26.06
N GLY A 176 13.44 0.12 25.85
CA GLY A 176 12.18 0.48 25.20
C GLY A 176 11.41 -0.74 24.71
N THR A 177 10.83 -0.62 23.51
CA THR A 177 10.03 -1.67 22.89
C THR A 177 10.35 -1.84 21.42
N VAL A 178 10.18 -3.05 20.92
CA VAL A 178 9.95 -3.35 19.52
C VAL A 178 8.48 -3.70 19.35
N THR A 179 7.82 -3.03 18.40
CA THR A 179 6.46 -3.33 17.98
C THR A 179 6.51 -3.98 16.62
N LEU A 180 5.84 -5.11 16.47
CA LEU A 180 5.66 -5.81 15.21
C LEU A 180 4.19 -5.69 14.81
N ASP A 181 3.92 -5.00 13.73
CA ASP A 181 2.58 -4.85 13.16
C ASP A 181 2.51 -5.59 11.83
N ARG A 182 1.42 -6.32 11.59
CA ARG A 182 1.19 -6.86 10.24
C ARG A 182 1.02 -5.71 9.26
N PHE A 183 1.70 -5.77 8.13
CA PHE A 183 1.63 -4.75 7.11
C PHE A 183 1.70 -5.37 5.71
N LEU A 184 0.56 -5.43 5.02
CA LEU A 184 0.45 -5.85 3.61
C LEU A 184 1.20 -7.16 3.27
N GLY A 185 1.10 -8.17 4.14
CA GLY A 185 1.80 -9.45 3.98
C GLY A 185 3.23 -9.49 4.53
N GLY A 186 3.81 -8.34 4.87
CA GLY A 186 5.07 -8.18 5.59
C GLY A 186 4.86 -7.78 7.05
N THR A 187 5.88 -7.20 7.65
CA THR A 187 5.87 -6.72 9.03
C THR A 187 6.42 -5.30 9.11
N LEU A 188 5.65 -4.38 9.69
CA LEU A 188 6.15 -3.08 10.10
C LEU A 188 6.80 -3.23 11.48
N VAL A 189 8.10 -2.98 11.54
CA VAL A 189 8.90 -3.05 12.78
C VAL A 189 9.14 -1.64 13.27
N THR A 190 8.59 -1.31 14.45
CA THR A 190 8.81 -0.02 15.09
C THR A 190 9.65 -0.22 16.35
N LEU A 191 10.82 0.43 16.41
CA LEU A 191 11.63 0.55 17.64
C LEU A 191 11.29 1.87 18.30
N SER A 192 10.96 1.83 19.58
CA SER A 192 10.73 3.03 20.41
C SER A 192 11.61 2.93 21.64
N LEU A 193 12.72 3.67 21.66
CA LEU A 193 13.77 3.58 22.66
C LEU A 193 13.89 4.88 23.46
N GLN A 194 14.31 4.74 24.70
CA GLN A 194 14.68 5.82 25.60
C GLN A 194 16.14 5.67 26.02
N GLY A 195 16.78 6.78 26.40
CA GLY A 195 18.18 6.77 26.83
C GLY A 195 19.19 6.65 25.68
N THR A 196 18.73 6.74 24.42
CA THR A 196 19.64 6.79 23.26
C THR A 196 20.53 8.01 23.35
N PRO A 197 21.85 7.89 23.06
CA PRO A 197 22.74 9.04 22.94
C PRO A 197 22.21 10.02 21.89
N SER A 198 22.03 11.30 22.26
CA SER A 198 21.42 12.30 21.40
C SER A 198 22.32 12.68 20.22
N GLY A 199 21.71 12.90 19.05
CA GLY A 199 22.38 13.47 17.87
C GLY A 199 23.13 12.48 16.99
N GLY A 200 22.95 11.18 17.19
CA GLY A 200 23.52 10.11 16.36
C GLY A 200 22.46 9.26 15.70
N VAL A 201 22.92 8.24 14.97
CA VAL A 201 22.10 7.14 14.47
C VAL A 201 22.62 5.83 15.06
N HIS A 202 21.72 4.97 15.49
CA HIS A 202 22.03 3.72 16.14
C HIS A 202 21.61 2.57 15.21
N PRO A 203 22.56 1.86 14.56
CA PRO A 203 22.23 0.72 13.73
C PRO A 203 21.44 -0.32 14.50
N ALA A 204 20.43 -0.90 13.86
CA ALA A 204 19.59 -1.92 14.45
C ALA A 204 19.38 -3.07 13.45
N HIS A 205 19.33 -4.30 13.97
CA HIS A 205 19.15 -5.49 13.14
C HIS A 205 18.42 -6.58 13.93
N PHE A 206 17.72 -7.46 13.22
CA PHE A 206 17.43 -8.78 13.76
C PHE A 206 18.66 -9.68 13.61
N HIS A 207 19.00 -10.36 14.70
CA HIS A 207 20.01 -11.40 14.72
C HIS A 207 19.38 -12.76 15.02
N ALA A 208 20.00 -13.84 14.56
CA ALA A 208 19.69 -15.17 15.03
C ALA A 208 20.25 -15.37 16.46
N GLY A 209 19.60 -16.21 17.27
CA GLY A 209 20.06 -16.55 18.61
C GLY A 209 19.30 -15.79 19.70
N ASP A 210 19.97 -15.53 20.83
CA ASP A 210 19.43 -14.83 21.99
C ASP A 210 20.34 -13.66 22.42
N CYS A 211 19.87 -12.83 23.34
CA CYS A 211 20.59 -11.65 23.80
C CYS A 211 21.92 -11.95 24.50
N THR A 212 22.15 -13.18 24.95
CA THR A 212 23.41 -13.60 25.59
C THR A 212 24.43 -14.14 24.59
N ALA A 213 23.95 -14.61 23.42
CA ALA A 213 24.78 -15.19 22.36
C ALA A 213 24.20 -14.79 20.97
N PRO A 214 24.32 -13.52 20.59
CA PRO A 214 23.82 -13.06 19.30
C PRO A 214 24.60 -13.72 18.15
N GLY A 215 23.86 -14.28 17.20
CA GLY A 215 24.38 -14.88 15.99
C GLY A 215 24.56 -13.86 14.86
N SER A 216 24.43 -14.34 13.61
CA SER A 216 24.52 -13.48 12.43
C SER A 216 23.29 -12.57 12.29
N VAL A 217 23.49 -11.42 11.62
CA VAL A 217 22.39 -10.55 11.16
C VAL A 217 21.53 -11.34 10.17
N VAL A 218 20.22 -11.33 10.38
CA VAL A 218 19.23 -12.00 9.50
C VAL A 218 18.36 -10.99 8.77
N ILE A 219 18.00 -9.87 9.42
CA ILE A 219 17.18 -8.81 8.79
C ILE A 219 17.78 -7.45 9.20
N PRO A 220 18.19 -6.61 8.23
CA PRO A 220 18.57 -5.23 8.52
C PRO A 220 17.33 -4.39 8.87
N LEU A 221 17.47 -3.47 9.82
CA LEU A 221 16.46 -2.47 10.14
C LEU A 221 16.98 -1.06 9.82
N ASN A 222 16.07 -0.13 9.65
CA ASN A 222 16.45 1.27 9.62
C ASN A 222 17.11 1.65 10.96
N PRO A 223 18.15 2.51 10.95
CA PRO A 223 18.78 2.91 12.20
C PRO A 223 17.82 3.71 13.07
N VAL A 224 17.99 3.58 14.38
CA VAL A 224 17.27 4.40 15.36
C VAL A 224 17.84 5.81 15.36
N ASP A 225 16.99 6.82 15.23
CA ASP A 225 17.37 8.21 15.41
C ASP A 225 17.62 8.51 16.89
N GLY A 226 18.83 8.93 17.22
CA GLY A 226 19.24 9.13 18.62
C GLY A 226 18.55 10.30 19.31
N THR A 227 17.86 11.19 18.57
CA THR A 227 17.12 12.32 19.15
C THR A 227 15.71 11.92 19.53
N SER A 228 15.02 11.22 18.63
CA SER A 228 13.64 10.76 18.86
C SER A 228 13.56 9.39 19.52
N GLY A 229 14.60 8.57 19.45
CA GLY A 229 14.59 7.17 19.88
C GLY A 229 13.76 6.26 18.99
N LEU A 230 13.37 6.72 17.78
CA LEU A 230 12.46 6.01 16.89
C LEU A 230 13.19 5.43 15.68
N SER A 231 12.73 4.26 15.26
CA SER A 231 12.98 3.68 13.93
C SER A 231 11.72 2.98 13.47
N VAL A 232 11.44 3.06 12.18
CA VAL A 232 10.35 2.34 11.52
C VAL A 232 10.92 1.66 10.29
N THR A 233 10.74 0.35 10.17
CA THR A 233 11.23 -0.47 9.06
C THR A 233 10.12 -1.36 8.55
N GLU A 234 9.88 -1.34 7.26
CA GLU A 234 9.08 -2.36 6.58
C GLU A 234 9.97 -3.56 6.28
N VAL A 235 9.54 -4.74 6.73
CA VAL A 235 10.24 -6.02 6.56
C VAL A 235 9.38 -6.92 5.67
N ASP A 236 9.95 -7.39 4.57
CA ASP A 236 9.31 -8.30 3.61
C ASP A 236 9.24 -9.75 4.13
N ALA A 237 8.79 -9.91 5.36
CA ALA A 237 8.56 -11.21 5.97
C ALA A 237 7.28 -11.14 6.82
N PRO A 238 6.40 -12.14 6.73
CA PRO A 238 5.22 -12.17 7.58
C PRO A 238 5.62 -12.27 9.05
N ILE A 239 4.83 -11.67 9.94
CA ILE A 239 5.14 -11.61 11.36
C ILE A 239 5.37 -13.00 11.98
N GLU A 240 4.67 -14.03 11.46
CA GLU A 240 4.82 -15.41 11.87
C GLU A 240 6.23 -15.93 11.60
N ALA A 241 6.80 -15.63 10.44
CA ALA A 241 8.17 -16.06 10.09
C ALA A 241 9.21 -15.40 11.00
N ILE A 242 8.96 -14.16 11.45
CA ILE A 242 9.82 -13.49 12.42
C ILE A 242 9.68 -14.12 13.81
N LEU A 243 8.45 -14.51 14.19
CA LEU A 243 8.17 -15.08 15.51
C LEU A 243 8.53 -16.57 15.63
N GLU A 244 8.43 -17.35 14.54
CA GLU A 244 8.83 -18.77 14.53
C GLU A 244 10.35 -18.95 14.66
N GLY A 245 11.11 -17.93 14.26
CA GLY A 245 12.57 -17.92 14.43
C GLY A 245 13.01 -17.68 15.87
N ASN A 246 14.22 -18.15 16.20
CA ASN A 246 14.91 -17.70 17.42
C ASN A 246 15.67 -16.42 17.06
N HIS A 247 14.98 -15.29 17.15
CA HIS A 247 15.49 -13.99 16.76
C HIS A 247 15.57 -13.04 17.96
N LEU A 248 16.43 -12.05 17.80
CA LEU A 248 16.54 -10.92 18.73
C LEU A 248 16.72 -9.63 17.92
N VAL A 249 16.25 -8.51 18.46
CA VAL A 249 16.60 -7.18 17.99
C VAL A 249 17.83 -6.71 18.74
N MET A 250 18.87 -6.32 18.01
CA MET A 250 20.08 -5.73 18.56
C MET A 250 20.20 -4.28 18.11
N VAL A 251 20.51 -3.38 19.05
CA VAL A 251 20.79 -1.98 18.80
C VAL A 251 22.25 -1.69 19.14
N HIS A 252 22.97 -1.04 18.23
CA HIS A 252 24.39 -0.74 18.32
C HIS A 252 24.64 0.72 18.71
N LEU A 253 25.82 1.02 19.25
CA LEU A 253 26.14 2.35 19.76
C LEU A 253 26.20 3.39 18.62
N SER A 254 26.90 3.07 17.53
CA SER A 254 27.01 3.93 16.36
C SER A 254 27.45 3.13 15.13
N PRO A 255 27.42 3.68 13.91
CA PRO A 255 27.98 3.03 12.73
C PRO A 255 29.47 2.72 12.83
N GLU A 256 30.23 3.55 13.57
CA GLU A 256 31.66 3.38 13.78
C GLU A 256 31.95 2.34 14.87
N GLU A 257 31.04 2.16 15.82
CA GLU A 257 31.15 1.25 16.93
C GLU A 257 30.09 0.14 16.89
N ILE A 258 29.94 -0.49 15.71
CA ILE A 258 28.94 -1.52 15.44
C ILE A 258 29.11 -2.78 16.30
N SER A 259 30.28 -3.01 16.86
CA SER A 259 30.53 -4.11 17.79
C SER A 259 30.08 -3.83 19.24
N THR A 260 29.69 -2.58 19.54
CA THR A 260 29.22 -2.18 20.86
C THR A 260 27.70 -2.21 20.89
N PHE A 261 27.14 -3.16 21.61
CA PHE A 261 25.70 -3.34 21.78
C PHE A 261 25.20 -2.48 22.93
N VAL A 262 24.12 -1.73 22.70
CA VAL A 262 23.51 -0.84 23.72
C VAL A 262 22.17 -1.36 24.22
N ALA A 263 21.42 -2.10 23.41
CA ALA A 263 20.15 -2.67 23.81
C ALA A 263 19.84 -3.96 23.04
N CYS A 264 19.05 -4.84 23.66
CA CYS A 264 18.60 -6.10 23.08
C CYS A 264 17.19 -6.45 23.52
N GLY A 265 16.42 -7.01 22.59
CA GLY A 265 15.10 -7.57 22.86
C GLY A 265 14.92 -8.91 22.17
N GLU A 266 14.47 -9.93 22.87
CA GLU A 266 14.18 -11.23 22.28
C GLU A 266 12.86 -11.17 21.51
N VAL A 267 12.86 -11.78 20.32
CA VAL A 267 11.72 -11.82 19.40
C VAL A 267 11.57 -13.25 18.91
N GLY A 268 10.38 -13.83 19.04
CA GLY A 268 10.12 -15.21 18.65
C GLY A 268 10.05 -16.17 19.82
N ALA A 269 10.41 -17.43 19.61
CA ALA A 269 10.16 -18.53 20.56
C ALA A 269 10.78 -18.36 21.97
N GLY A 270 11.70 -17.41 22.14
CA GLY A 270 12.31 -17.05 23.43
C GLY A 270 11.72 -15.79 24.07
N ALA A 271 10.82 -15.08 23.39
CA ALA A 271 10.35 -13.79 23.87
C ALA A 271 9.40 -13.92 25.08
N PRO A 272 9.57 -13.10 26.12
CA PRO A 272 8.68 -13.12 27.26
C PRO A 272 7.30 -12.56 26.85
N GLY A 273 6.27 -13.40 26.94
CA GLY A 273 4.88 -12.99 26.72
C GLY A 273 4.24 -13.43 25.40
N LEU A 274 4.91 -14.25 24.60
CA LEU A 274 4.32 -14.96 23.44
C LEU A 274 3.75 -16.30 23.84
#